data_e733c805a9671947870afd5c8ef5ee56
#
_entry.id   e733c805a9671947870afd5c8ef5ee56
#
_cell.length_a   1.000
_cell.length_b   1.000
_cell.length_c   1.000
_cell.angle_alpha   90.00
_cell.angle_beta   90.00
_cell.angle_gamma   90.00
#
_symmetry.space_group_name_H-M   'P 1'
#
loop_
_entity.id
_entity.type
_entity.pdbx_description
1 polymer ?
#
loop_
_entity_poly.entity_id
_entity_poly.type
_entity_poly.pdbx_seq_one_letter_code
_entity_poly.pdbx_strand_id
1 'polypeptide(L)'
;LIKSCETSEEFQCEVRSFYSGETYQLIKKLIIKDVRLVYAPPQSIGEYGGEIDNWMYPRHTGDFALLRAYVSPSNASEEFSKDNVPYKSKNFLKVSKGGIKESDFVMVAGYPGRTNRLLPYPKIKFDVQSGFKNYVEFLKSGIDLMRDLTKDDESKALKYRGSISGYENYYKKISGQIEGAENFNLLKQEEENWNEFLDFLDSSGSAAEKDALDALLKISNEQNIESLNNMYYGGSSLIGTASTIYRHAYEKSKPNEDREPGYQERDYERLVNGMRGMEYRFDAEVDKGIFLFRLNKYRNVDGEDRRKMYSELLKLDGPYKETISVVDEMYEYSSDLLDVSKRIELLDASIDELNKSSDPFIMFAKSIFDEGMEREKKNKARSSLQQKNISIFIKSLRRFYKSQGKDIYPDANGTLRVTFGNVMGVELKDGVYYRPFTTLEGIGQKNTGISPFEVDAKQLKLINDKEYGSYEFSEIGSVPVNYISNLDITNGNSGSSTLNARGEFVGLAFDGMLETIISDYKFIPQTRTIHVDSRYLLWTLEVFEEDTRLINEMKIVR
;
A
#
# COMPACT_ATOMS: atom_id res chain seq x y z
N LEU A 1 16.66 -20.44 11.81
CA LEU A 1 15.34 -20.32 12.43
C LEU A 1 14.22 -20.53 11.40
N ILE A 2 14.25 -19.86 10.24
CA ILE A 2 13.20 -20.01 9.21
C ILE A 2 13.11 -21.47 8.76
N LYS A 3 14.22 -22.07 8.28
CA LYS A 3 14.26 -23.49 7.85
C LYS A 3 13.79 -24.48 8.92
N SER A 4 14.06 -24.21 10.20
CA SER A 4 13.59 -25.07 11.29
C SER A 4 12.13 -24.86 11.68
N CYS A 5 11.55 -23.74 11.27
CA CYS A 5 10.16 -23.39 11.48
C CYS A 5 9.24 -23.96 10.38
N GLU A 6 9.71 -23.96 9.13
CA GLU A 6 9.02 -24.49 7.96
C GLU A 6 9.10 -26.03 7.92
N THR A 7 8.38 -26.67 8.83
CA THR A 7 8.38 -28.13 9.01
C THR A 7 7.58 -28.90 7.95
N SER A 8 6.77 -28.19 7.15
CA SER A 8 6.02 -28.71 6.00
C SER A 8 5.70 -27.56 5.04
N GLU A 9 5.33 -27.87 3.80
CA GLU A 9 4.94 -26.90 2.77
C GLU A 9 3.68 -26.06 3.13
N GLU A 10 2.91 -26.50 4.13
CA GLU A 10 1.75 -25.77 4.62
C GLU A 10 2.11 -24.51 5.42
N PHE A 11 3.37 -24.41 5.89
CA PHE A 11 3.79 -23.30 6.72
C PHE A 11 4.87 -22.48 6.05
N GLN A 12 4.69 -21.18 6.06
CA GLN A 12 5.70 -20.18 5.74
C GLN A 12 6.13 -19.47 7.01
N CYS A 13 7.42 -19.29 7.19
CA CYS A 13 7.95 -18.62 8.35
C CYS A 13 8.75 -17.38 7.92
N GLU A 14 8.64 -16.32 8.71
CA GLU A 14 9.42 -15.10 8.51
C GLU A 14 9.92 -14.55 9.83
N VAL A 15 11.05 -13.86 9.80
CA VAL A 15 11.56 -13.11 10.95
C VAL A 15 11.32 -11.63 10.70
N ARG A 16 10.62 -10.97 11.62
CA ARG A 16 10.36 -9.53 11.58
C ARG A 16 11.06 -8.82 12.72
N SER A 17 11.66 -7.68 12.41
CA SER A 17 12.28 -6.81 13.40
C SER A 17 11.27 -5.81 13.97
N PHE A 18 11.42 -5.49 15.25
CA PHE A 18 10.67 -4.44 15.95
C PHE A 18 11.66 -3.46 16.57
N TYR A 19 11.22 -2.21 16.75
CA TYR A 19 12.07 -1.12 17.22
C TYR A 19 13.37 -1.01 16.41
N SER A 20 13.24 -1.09 15.07
CA SER A 20 14.35 -0.99 14.12
C SER A 20 15.52 -1.95 14.43
N GLY A 21 15.19 -3.19 14.81
CA GLY A 21 16.18 -4.26 15.03
C GLY A 21 16.59 -4.46 16.49
N GLU A 22 15.92 -3.82 17.46
CA GLU A 22 16.17 -4.09 18.88
C GLU A 22 15.61 -5.45 19.30
N THR A 23 14.47 -5.86 18.74
CA THR A 23 13.86 -7.17 18.98
C THR A 23 13.44 -7.83 17.67
N TYR A 24 13.41 -9.17 17.66
CA TYR A 24 13.01 -9.96 16.50
C TYR A 24 11.98 -10.99 16.92
N GLN A 25 10.97 -11.19 16.08
CA GLN A 25 9.94 -12.20 16.27
C GLN A 25 9.91 -13.14 15.06
N LEU A 26 9.81 -14.45 15.34
CA LEU A 26 9.55 -15.46 14.33
C LEU A 26 8.04 -15.63 14.18
N ILE A 27 7.53 -15.41 12.97
CA ILE A 27 6.12 -15.52 12.65
C ILE A 27 5.94 -16.76 11.78
N LYS A 28 5.05 -17.66 12.21
CA LYS A 28 4.66 -18.86 11.46
C LYS A 28 3.25 -18.66 10.90
N LYS A 29 3.11 -18.79 9.59
CA LYS A 29 1.86 -18.61 8.84
C LYS A 29 1.42 -19.93 8.22
N LEU A 30 0.13 -20.25 8.35
CA LEU A 30 -0.50 -21.28 7.52
C LEU A 30 -0.78 -20.69 6.14
N ILE A 31 -0.38 -21.37 5.09
CA ILE A 31 -0.63 -20.99 3.70
C ILE A 31 -1.77 -21.82 3.17
N ILE A 32 -2.78 -21.18 2.62
CA ILE A 32 -3.87 -21.85 1.87
C ILE A 32 -3.75 -21.40 0.43
N LYS A 33 -3.53 -22.36 -0.48
CA LYS A 33 -3.21 -22.11 -1.88
C LYS A 33 -4.46 -21.94 -2.76
N ASP A 34 -5.58 -22.56 -2.41
CA ASP A 34 -6.83 -22.50 -3.17
C ASP A 34 -7.82 -21.54 -2.47
N VAL A 35 -7.93 -20.32 -3.00
CA VAL A 35 -8.85 -19.29 -2.52
C VAL A 35 -9.73 -18.82 -3.67
N ARG A 36 -11.06 -18.86 -3.49
CA ARG A 36 -12.03 -18.56 -4.54
C ARG A 36 -12.93 -17.40 -4.17
N LEU A 37 -13.22 -16.53 -5.14
CA LEU A 37 -14.23 -15.50 -4.99
C LEU A 37 -15.62 -16.16 -4.88
N VAL A 38 -16.39 -15.79 -3.88
CA VAL A 38 -17.75 -16.27 -3.63
C VAL A 38 -18.77 -15.19 -3.93
N TYR A 39 -18.47 -13.96 -3.55
CA TYR A 39 -19.33 -12.81 -3.77
C TYR A 39 -18.52 -11.51 -3.75
N ALA A 40 -18.89 -10.59 -4.62
CA ALA A 40 -18.51 -9.19 -4.56
C ALA A 40 -19.75 -8.36 -4.93
N PRO A 41 -20.09 -7.30 -4.17
CA PRO A 41 -21.24 -6.46 -4.50
C PRO A 41 -21.02 -5.74 -5.84
N PRO A 42 -22.09 -5.31 -6.52
CA PRO A 42 -21.95 -4.48 -7.72
C PRO A 42 -21.20 -3.19 -7.40
N GLN A 43 -20.55 -2.60 -8.42
CA GLN A 43 -19.74 -1.39 -8.28
C GLN A 43 -20.49 -0.24 -7.62
N SER A 44 -21.80 -0.10 -7.90
CA SER A 44 -22.70 0.87 -7.27
C SER A 44 -22.86 0.71 -5.74
N ILE A 45 -22.42 -0.40 -5.17
CA ILE A 45 -22.37 -0.65 -3.73
C ILE A 45 -20.92 -0.68 -3.25
N GLY A 46 -20.08 -1.50 -3.86
CA GLY A 46 -18.71 -1.78 -3.42
C GLY A 46 -17.74 -0.62 -3.63
N GLU A 47 -18.00 0.23 -4.62
CA GLU A 47 -17.14 1.37 -5.00
C GLU A 47 -17.95 2.68 -5.11
N TYR A 48 -19.08 2.79 -4.41
CA TYR A 48 -19.92 3.97 -4.46
C TYR A 48 -19.18 5.23 -3.98
N GLY A 49 -19.20 6.27 -4.81
CA GLY A 49 -18.43 7.50 -4.59
C GLY A 49 -16.99 7.46 -5.16
N GLY A 50 -16.48 6.28 -5.52
CA GLY A 50 -15.18 6.11 -6.16
C GLY A 50 -14.05 6.92 -5.52
N GLU A 51 -13.13 7.46 -6.33
CA GLU A 51 -12.03 8.30 -5.86
C GLU A 51 -12.50 9.67 -5.29
N ILE A 52 -13.72 10.11 -5.58
CA ILE A 52 -14.25 11.37 -5.02
C ILE A 52 -14.43 11.22 -3.50
N ASP A 53 -15.01 10.10 -3.07
CA ASP A 53 -15.24 9.80 -1.65
C ASP A 53 -14.05 9.11 -0.97
N ASN A 54 -12.98 8.76 -1.69
CA ASN A 54 -11.79 8.14 -1.11
C ASN A 54 -11.15 9.07 -0.07
N TRP A 55 -10.88 8.55 1.14
CA TRP A 55 -10.44 9.29 2.34
C TRP A 55 -11.45 10.34 2.85
N MET A 56 -12.69 10.32 2.38
CA MET A 56 -13.70 11.30 2.74
C MET A 56 -14.78 10.70 3.63
N TYR A 57 -15.34 11.53 4.49
CA TYR A 57 -16.55 11.25 5.27
C TYR A 57 -17.49 12.47 5.20
N PRO A 58 -18.82 12.29 5.07
CA PRO A 58 -19.63 11.06 5.20
C PRO A 58 -19.44 10.08 4.03
N ARG A 59 -19.17 8.80 4.35
CA ARG A 59 -18.97 7.69 3.41
C ARG A 59 -20.22 6.83 3.32
N HIS A 60 -20.49 6.26 2.11
CA HIS A 60 -21.70 5.45 1.87
C HIS A 60 -21.38 4.25 0.96
N THR A 61 -20.34 3.51 1.25
CA THR A 61 -19.90 2.39 0.42
C THR A 61 -19.90 1.07 1.18
N GLY A 62 -20.27 0.00 0.48
CA GLY A 62 -20.16 -1.38 0.96
C GLY A 62 -18.90 -2.05 0.42
N ASP A 63 -17.73 -1.48 0.72
CA ASP A 63 -16.44 -2.01 0.27
C ASP A 63 -16.11 -3.33 0.99
N PHE A 64 -16.65 -4.42 0.46
CA PHE A 64 -16.39 -5.77 0.94
C PHE A 64 -16.45 -6.81 -0.18
N ALA A 65 -15.79 -7.93 0.01
CA ALA A 65 -15.93 -9.12 -0.81
C ALA A 65 -15.85 -10.37 0.06
N LEU A 66 -16.44 -11.47 -0.39
CA LEU A 66 -16.38 -12.75 0.29
C LEU A 66 -15.55 -13.73 -0.52
N LEU A 67 -14.50 -14.24 0.11
CA LEU A 67 -13.63 -15.28 -0.41
C LEU A 67 -13.83 -16.56 0.40
N ARG A 68 -13.65 -17.72 -0.24
CA ARG A 68 -13.68 -19.00 0.47
C ARG A 68 -12.36 -19.74 0.24
N ALA A 69 -11.75 -20.16 1.33
CA ALA A 69 -10.56 -20.99 1.32
C ALA A 69 -10.94 -22.46 1.12
N TYR A 70 -10.18 -23.18 0.32
CA TYR A 70 -10.34 -24.59 0.02
C TYR A 70 -9.06 -25.35 0.32
N VAL A 71 -9.23 -26.61 0.70
CA VAL A 71 -8.15 -27.56 1.01
C VAL A 71 -8.51 -28.92 0.40
N SER A 72 -7.53 -29.83 0.29
CA SER A 72 -7.82 -31.20 -0.13
C SER A 72 -8.77 -31.90 0.86
N PRO A 73 -9.41 -33.01 0.48
CA PRO A 73 -10.24 -33.81 1.38
C PRO A 73 -9.50 -34.32 2.63
N SER A 74 -8.16 -34.41 2.58
CA SER A 74 -7.29 -34.73 3.73
C SER A 74 -6.97 -33.52 4.61
N ASN A 75 -7.52 -32.34 4.30
CA ASN A 75 -7.27 -31.04 4.96
C ASN A 75 -5.86 -30.50 4.75
N ALA A 76 -5.14 -30.93 3.71
CA ALA A 76 -3.86 -30.37 3.31
C ALA A 76 -4.06 -29.15 2.39
N SER A 77 -3.15 -28.16 2.51
CA SER A 77 -3.13 -27.01 1.61
C SER A 77 -2.56 -27.43 0.25
N GLU A 78 -3.39 -27.43 -0.77
CA GLU A 78 -3.04 -27.82 -2.14
C GLU A 78 -3.45 -26.74 -3.14
N GLU A 79 -2.87 -26.76 -4.34
CA GLU A 79 -3.28 -25.93 -5.46
C GLU A 79 -4.73 -26.22 -5.86
N PHE A 80 -5.29 -25.35 -6.70
CA PHE A 80 -6.67 -25.49 -7.18
C PHE A 80 -6.96 -26.90 -7.70
N SER A 81 -7.99 -27.55 -7.14
CA SER A 81 -8.57 -28.80 -7.64
C SER A 81 -10.09 -28.76 -7.49
N LYS A 82 -10.79 -29.41 -8.43
CA LYS A 82 -12.25 -29.58 -8.34
C LYS A 82 -12.67 -30.44 -7.13
N ASP A 83 -11.76 -31.28 -6.64
CA ASP A 83 -11.99 -32.18 -5.51
C ASP A 83 -11.75 -31.49 -4.16
N ASN A 84 -11.16 -30.29 -4.15
CA ASN A 84 -10.95 -29.53 -2.93
C ASN A 84 -12.28 -29.15 -2.27
N VAL A 85 -12.29 -29.22 -0.94
CA VAL A 85 -13.43 -28.92 -0.08
C VAL A 85 -13.23 -27.62 0.70
N PRO A 86 -14.28 -26.91 1.12
CA PRO A 86 -14.15 -25.71 1.95
C PRO A 86 -13.36 -25.98 3.22
N TYR A 87 -12.36 -25.13 3.50
CA TYR A 87 -11.58 -25.20 4.73
C TYR A 87 -12.46 -24.91 5.94
N LYS A 88 -12.44 -25.78 6.93
CA LYS A 88 -13.17 -25.63 8.19
C LYS A 88 -12.23 -25.15 9.29
N SER A 89 -12.22 -23.83 9.52
CA SER A 89 -11.45 -23.26 10.63
C SER A 89 -12.00 -23.69 11.99
N LYS A 90 -11.10 -24.02 12.91
CA LYS A 90 -11.47 -24.30 14.32
C LYS A 90 -11.95 -23.05 15.06
N ASN A 91 -11.41 -21.88 14.67
CA ASN A 91 -11.75 -20.59 15.23
C ASN A 91 -12.29 -19.68 14.13
N PHE A 92 -13.41 -19.05 14.37
CA PHE A 92 -14.04 -18.11 13.45
C PHE A 92 -14.80 -17.04 14.25
N LEU A 93 -15.00 -15.88 13.63
CA LEU A 93 -15.72 -14.77 14.21
C LEU A 93 -17.23 -15.00 14.08
N LYS A 94 -17.98 -14.66 15.11
CA LYS A 94 -19.43 -14.53 15.03
C LYS A 94 -19.77 -13.18 14.46
N VAL A 95 -20.76 -13.10 13.60
CA VAL A 95 -21.21 -11.85 12.96
C VAL A 95 -22.34 -11.25 13.77
N SER A 96 -22.17 -10.03 14.25
CA SER A 96 -23.23 -9.32 14.99
C SER A 96 -24.26 -8.74 14.03
N LYS A 97 -25.51 -9.19 14.16
CA LYS A 97 -26.67 -8.60 13.48
C LYS A 97 -27.13 -7.31 14.17
N GLY A 98 -26.91 -7.19 15.47
CA GLY A 98 -27.20 -5.98 16.23
C GLY A 98 -26.24 -4.82 15.95
N GLY A 99 -25.09 -5.14 15.32
CA GLY A 99 -24.06 -4.16 15.00
C GLY A 99 -23.44 -3.47 16.21
N ILE A 100 -23.24 -2.19 16.12
CA ILE A 100 -22.55 -1.36 17.10
C ILE A 100 -23.31 -0.03 17.27
N LYS A 101 -23.13 0.69 18.37
CA LYS A 101 -23.67 2.02 18.62
C LYS A 101 -22.62 3.02 19.08
N GLU A 102 -22.97 4.29 19.13
CA GLU A 102 -22.07 5.33 19.61
C GLU A 102 -21.59 5.04 21.03
N SER A 103 -20.33 5.33 21.30
CA SER A 103 -19.58 5.07 22.53
C SER A 103 -19.24 3.59 22.81
N ASP A 104 -19.73 2.65 22.02
CA ASP A 104 -19.34 1.26 22.19
C ASP A 104 -17.86 1.04 21.90
N PHE A 105 -17.26 0.10 22.66
CA PHE A 105 -15.90 -0.35 22.44
C PHE A 105 -15.77 -1.10 21.13
N VAL A 106 -14.71 -0.78 20.39
CA VAL A 106 -14.30 -1.49 19.19
C VAL A 106 -12.80 -1.76 19.20
N MET A 107 -12.40 -2.84 18.56
CA MET A 107 -11.00 -3.13 18.28
C MET A 107 -10.82 -3.69 16.88
N VAL A 108 -9.65 -3.43 16.28
CA VAL A 108 -9.21 -3.99 15.01
C VAL A 108 -7.92 -4.76 15.22
N ALA A 109 -7.91 -6.00 14.74
CA ALA A 109 -6.71 -6.80 14.58
C ALA A 109 -6.35 -6.84 13.09
N GLY A 110 -5.28 -6.14 12.71
CA GLY A 110 -4.92 -5.94 11.30
C GLY A 110 -3.42 -5.95 11.06
N TYR A 111 -3.03 -5.73 9.83
CA TYR A 111 -1.64 -5.78 9.37
C TYR A 111 -1.20 -4.42 8.81
N PRO A 112 -1.07 -3.37 9.65
CA PRO A 112 -0.64 -2.06 9.19
C PRO A 112 0.74 -2.15 8.55
N GLY A 113 0.88 -1.57 7.34
CA GLY A 113 2.06 -1.72 6.53
C GLY A 113 3.27 -0.97 7.09
N ARG A 114 3.12 0.33 7.30
CA ARG A 114 4.21 1.19 7.77
C ARG A 114 3.68 2.45 8.45
N THR A 115 4.34 2.82 9.58
CA THR A 115 4.29 4.15 10.18
C THR A 115 5.70 4.72 10.28
N ASN A 116 5.81 6.01 10.55
CA ASN A 116 7.06 6.78 10.61
C ASN A 116 7.13 7.64 11.89
N ARG A 117 6.64 7.12 13.01
CA ARG A 117 6.51 7.84 14.29
C ARG A 117 7.79 7.94 15.08
N LEU A 118 8.77 7.07 14.75
CA LEU A 118 10.07 7.02 15.42
C LEU A 118 11.20 7.61 14.58
N LEU A 119 10.87 8.42 13.57
CA LEU A 119 11.86 9.11 12.75
C LEU A 119 12.44 10.33 13.51
N PRO A 120 13.74 10.68 13.27
CA PRO A 120 14.29 11.94 13.71
C PRO A 120 13.55 13.14 13.10
N TYR A 121 13.30 14.19 13.89
CA TYR A 121 12.60 15.40 13.42
C TYR A 121 13.13 15.98 12.09
N PRO A 122 14.47 16.09 11.85
CA PRO A 122 14.95 16.59 10.57
C PRO A 122 14.44 15.83 9.35
N LYS A 123 14.17 14.51 9.49
CA LYS A 123 13.57 13.70 8.43
C LYS A 123 12.08 14.01 8.25
N ILE A 124 11.34 14.14 9.34
CA ILE A 124 9.90 14.51 9.31
C ILE A 124 9.77 15.91 8.66
N LYS A 125 10.61 16.85 9.05
CA LYS A 125 10.66 18.21 8.49
C LYS A 125 10.91 18.20 6.98
N PHE A 126 11.90 17.42 6.53
CA PHE A 126 12.17 17.27 5.10
C PHE A 126 10.97 16.68 4.36
N ASP A 127 10.37 15.60 4.90
CA ASP A 127 9.23 14.94 4.26
C ASP A 127 8.07 15.93 4.05
N VAL A 128 7.66 16.65 5.09
CA VAL A 128 6.52 17.58 5.03
C VAL A 128 6.84 18.83 4.18
N GLN A 129 8.02 19.43 4.33
CA GLN A 129 8.34 20.70 3.67
C GLN A 129 8.81 20.56 2.22
N SER A 130 9.42 19.43 1.86
CA SER A 130 10.04 19.23 0.55
C SER A 130 9.62 17.92 -0.10
N GLY A 131 9.82 16.78 0.55
CA GLY A 131 9.60 15.47 -0.03
C GLY A 131 8.17 15.28 -0.55
N PHE A 132 7.18 15.58 0.28
CA PHE A 132 5.77 15.44 -0.07
C PHE A 132 5.34 16.41 -1.18
N LYS A 133 5.79 17.66 -1.15
CA LYS A 133 5.43 18.65 -2.17
C LYS A 133 5.91 18.22 -3.55
N ASN A 134 7.16 17.76 -3.65
CA ASN A 134 7.70 17.23 -4.90
C ASN A 134 6.97 15.94 -5.35
N TYR A 135 6.63 15.07 -4.40
CA TYR A 135 5.94 13.83 -4.71
C TYR A 135 4.50 14.05 -5.18
N VAL A 136 3.77 15.00 -4.58
CA VAL A 136 2.44 15.43 -5.03
C VAL A 136 2.49 15.98 -6.47
N GLU A 137 3.49 16.80 -6.79
CA GLU A 137 3.69 17.29 -8.18
C GLU A 137 3.97 16.14 -9.15
N PHE A 138 4.83 15.20 -8.75
CA PHE A 138 5.13 14.01 -9.54
C PHE A 138 3.87 13.18 -9.83
N LEU A 139 3.08 12.88 -8.79
CA LEU A 139 1.85 12.09 -8.93
C LEU A 139 0.83 12.80 -9.81
N LYS A 140 0.58 14.09 -9.56
CA LYS A 140 -0.37 14.88 -10.37
C LYS A 140 0.02 14.90 -11.83
N SER A 141 1.28 15.20 -12.11
CA SER A 141 1.78 15.23 -13.49
C SER A 141 1.67 13.85 -14.17
N GLY A 142 1.89 12.77 -13.42
CA GLY A 142 1.72 11.41 -13.92
C GLY A 142 0.26 11.04 -14.21
N ILE A 143 -0.68 11.44 -13.34
CA ILE A 143 -2.12 11.26 -13.55
C ILE A 143 -2.58 11.98 -14.82
N ASP A 144 -2.26 13.29 -14.90
CA ASP A 144 -2.67 14.13 -16.04
C ASP A 144 -2.11 13.57 -17.36
N LEU A 145 -0.85 13.15 -17.38
CA LEU A 145 -0.22 12.52 -18.53
C LEU A 145 -0.89 11.20 -18.93
N MET A 146 -1.08 10.28 -18.00
CA MET A 146 -1.71 8.99 -18.30
C MET A 146 -3.13 9.15 -18.83
N ARG A 147 -3.90 10.07 -18.26
CA ARG A 147 -5.23 10.41 -18.75
C ARG A 147 -5.19 10.97 -20.16
N ASP A 148 -4.26 11.88 -20.46
CA ASP A 148 -4.12 12.47 -21.81
C ASP A 148 -3.74 11.43 -22.85
N LEU A 149 -2.80 10.54 -22.52
CA LEU A 149 -2.35 9.47 -23.42
C LEU A 149 -3.40 8.37 -23.67
N THR A 150 -4.43 8.27 -22.83
CA THR A 150 -5.43 7.19 -22.90
C THR A 150 -6.84 7.67 -23.23
N LYS A 151 -7.08 8.98 -23.32
CA LYS A 151 -8.43 9.58 -23.43
C LYS A 151 -9.23 9.15 -24.68
N ASP A 152 -8.53 8.86 -25.78
CA ASP A 152 -9.14 8.56 -27.08
C ASP A 152 -9.18 7.05 -27.36
N ASP A 153 -8.77 6.19 -26.40
CA ASP A 153 -8.72 4.73 -26.55
C ASP A 153 -9.15 4.03 -25.26
N GLU A 154 -10.36 3.45 -25.27
CA GLU A 154 -10.95 2.77 -24.12
C GLU A 154 -10.12 1.56 -23.65
N SER A 155 -9.47 0.83 -24.56
CA SER A 155 -8.61 -0.31 -24.21
C SER A 155 -7.37 0.15 -23.44
N LYS A 156 -6.73 1.24 -23.88
CA LYS A 156 -5.61 1.86 -23.15
C LYS A 156 -6.07 2.40 -21.80
N ALA A 157 -7.21 3.09 -21.75
CA ALA A 157 -7.78 3.61 -20.51
C ALA A 157 -8.02 2.50 -19.49
N LEU A 158 -8.55 1.34 -19.93
CA LEU A 158 -8.77 0.18 -19.07
C LEU A 158 -7.46 -0.38 -18.50
N LYS A 159 -6.42 -0.51 -19.32
CA LYS A 159 -5.08 -0.98 -18.88
C LYS A 159 -4.44 -0.08 -17.83
N TYR A 160 -4.61 1.23 -17.96
CA TYR A 160 -3.97 2.21 -17.06
C TYR A 160 -4.87 2.67 -15.90
N ARG A 161 -6.14 2.26 -15.87
CA ARG A 161 -7.09 2.60 -14.80
C ARG A 161 -6.53 2.32 -13.40
N GLY A 162 -5.96 1.13 -13.19
CA GLY A 162 -5.38 0.76 -11.90
C GLY A 162 -4.16 1.61 -11.50
N SER A 163 -3.33 2.01 -12.48
CA SER A 163 -2.18 2.88 -12.25
C SER A 163 -2.62 4.31 -11.91
N ILE A 164 -3.61 4.83 -12.62
CA ILE A 164 -4.20 6.16 -12.36
C ILE A 164 -4.81 6.18 -10.97
N SER A 165 -5.68 5.22 -10.63
CA SER A 165 -6.33 5.12 -9.31
C SER A 165 -5.30 5.01 -8.17
N GLY A 166 -4.23 4.21 -8.37
CA GLY A 166 -3.14 4.14 -7.40
C GLY A 166 -2.44 5.48 -7.19
N TYR A 167 -2.17 6.24 -8.27
CA TYR A 167 -1.57 7.58 -8.16
C TYR A 167 -2.51 8.58 -7.49
N GLU A 168 -3.81 8.54 -7.78
CA GLU A 168 -4.83 9.39 -7.18
C GLU A 168 -4.97 9.15 -5.68
N ASN A 169 -4.97 7.88 -5.26
CA ASN A 169 -4.99 7.51 -3.85
C ASN A 169 -3.77 8.08 -3.10
N TYR A 170 -2.56 7.92 -3.65
CA TYR A 170 -1.36 8.51 -3.03
C TYR A 170 -1.36 10.04 -3.11
N TYR A 171 -1.82 10.63 -4.19
CA TYR A 171 -1.94 12.08 -4.34
C TYR A 171 -2.82 12.67 -3.23
N LYS A 172 -4.02 12.10 -3.02
CA LYS A 172 -4.92 12.52 -1.93
C LYS A 172 -4.28 12.32 -0.55
N LYS A 173 -3.73 11.12 -0.31
CA LYS A 173 -3.09 10.81 0.97
C LYS A 173 -2.00 11.81 1.31
N ILE A 174 -1.05 12.04 0.41
CA ILE A 174 0.10 12.92 0.69
C ILE A 174 -0.32 14.38 0.77
N SER A 175 -1.28 14.83 -0.06
CA SER A 175 -1.87 16.17 0.07
C SER A 175 -2.55 16.35 1.42
N GLY A 176 -3.32 15.37 1.88
CA GLY A 176 -3.93 15.39 3.21
C GLY A 176 -2.92 15.38 4.35
N GLN A 177 -1.78 14.68 4.19
CA GLN A 177 -0.70 14.71 5.17
C GLN A 177 -0.03 16.09 5.27
N ILE A 178 0.14 16.79 4.16
CA ILE A 178 0.65 18.19 4.16
C ILE A 178 -0.33 19.09 4.91
N GLU A 179 -1.61 19.06 4.52
CA GLU A 179 -2.68 19.87 5.15
C GLU A 179 -2.84 19.53 6.65
N GLY A 180 -2.89 18.26 6.99
CA GLY A 180 -2.98 17.80 8.38
C GLY A 180 -1.76 18.21 9.21
N ALA A 181 -0.55 18.17 8.65
CA ALA A 181 0.66 18.61 9.33
C ALA A 181 0.61 20.12 9.68
N GLU A 182 0.01 20.93 8.81
CA GLU A 182 -0.22 22.36 9.04
C GLU A 182 -1.33 22.59 10.08
N ASN A 183 -2.50 21.98 9.89
CA ASN A 183 -3.68 22.15 10.74
C ASN A 183 -3.45 21.72 12.19
N PHE A 184 -2.67 20.67 12.41
CA PHE A 184 -2.35 20.15 13.75
C PHE A 184 -0.99 20.59 14.27
N ASN A 185 -0.31 21.53 13.60
CA ASN A 185 1.01 22.04 14.00
C ASN A 185 2.05 20.92 14.25
N LEU A 186 2.03 19.87 13.41
CA LEU A 186 2.87 18.69 13.58
C LEU A 186 4.35 19.06 13.73
N LEU A 187 4.88 19.89 12.82
CA LEU A 187 6.31 20.24 12.82
C LEU A 187 6.74 20.95 14.09
N LYS A 188 5.90 21.85 14.62
CA LYS A 188 6.22 22.55 15.87
C LYS A 188 6.26 21.59 17.06
N GLN A 189 5.27 20.69 17.15
CA GLN A 189 5.21 19.71 18.24
C GLN A 189 6.37 18.71 18.18
N GLU A 190 6.74 18.26 16.97
CA GLU A 190 7.88 17.35 16.81
C GLU A 190 9.22 18.07 17.02
N GLU A 191 9.34 19.36 16.70
CA GLU A 191 10.53 20.17 17.00
C GLU A 191 10.72 20.35 18.52
N GLU A 192 9.65 20.63 19.25
CA GLU A 192 9.67 20.73 20.71
C GLU A 192 10.10 19.39 21.34
N ASN A 193 9.48 18.28 20.97
CA ASN A 193 9.87 16.94 21.42
C ASN A 193 11.33 16.60 21.09
N TRP A 194 11.77 16.99 19.89
CA TRP A 194 13.12 16.75 19.44
C TRP A 194 14.16 17.52 20.25
N ASN A 195 13.90 18.77 20.58
CA ASN A 195 14.78 19.59 21.41
C ASN A 195 14.88 19.02 22.83
N GLU A 196 13.75 18.61 23.42
CA GLU A 196 13.75 17.92 24.73
C GLU A 196 14.56 16.61 24.68
N PHE A 197 14.47 15.86 23.60
CA PHE A 197 15.28 14.64 23.40
C PHE A 197 16.76 14.97 23.28
N LEU A 198 17.16 16.02 22.57
CA LEU A 198 18.55 16.44 22.46
C LEU A 198 19.12 16.88 23.82
N ASP A 199 18.37 17.66 24.62
CA ASP A 199 18.76 18.04 25.98
C ASP A 199 18.92 16.81 26.90
N PHE A 200 18.02 15.83 26.77
CA PHE A 200 18.16 14.56 27.48
C PHE A 200 19.41 13.80 27.04
N LEU A 201 19.69 13.74 25.74
CA LEU A 201 20.86 13.07 25.19
C LEU A 201 22.17 13.79 25.62
N ASP A 202 22.14 15.11 25.72
CA ASP A 202 23.28 15.90 26.17
C ASP A 202 23.60 15.67 27.65
N SER A 203 22.58 15.55 28.49
CA SER A 203 22.74 15.37 29.93
C SER A 203 23.00 13.91 30.35
N SER A 204 22.48 12.94 29.62
CA SER A 204 22.47 11.52 30.03
C SER A 204 22.93 10.54 28.95
N GLY A 205 23.21 11.00 27.74
CA GLY A 205 23.64 10.18 26.61
C GLY A 205 25.14 9.86 26.64
N SER A 206 25.49 8.70 26.13
CA SER A 206 26.89 8.31 25.88
C SER A 206 27.42 8.92 24.58
N ALA A 207 28.73 9.00 24.44
CA ALA A 207 29.36 9.42 23.16
C ALA A 207 28.88 8.54 21.99
N ALA A 208 28.73 7.24 22.20
CA ALA A 208 28.25 6.32 21.16
C ALA A 208 26.82 6.61 20.70
N GLU A 209 25.95 7.10 21.57
CA GLU A 209 24.57 7.49 21.20
C GLU A 209 24.57 8.80 20.38
N LYS A 210 25.42 9.75 20.72
CA LYS A 210 25.59 11.00 19.96
C LYS A 210 26.20 10.73 18.58
N ASP A 211 27.26 9.92 18.51
CA ASP A 211 27.90 9.53 17.24
C ASP A 211 26.90 8.77 16.33
N ALA A 212 26.07 7.91 16.91
CA ALA A 212 25.06 7.18 16.16
C ALA A 212 23.97 8.12 15.59
N LEU A 213 23.55 9.12 16.35
CA LEU A 213 22.59 10.11 15.89
C LEU A 213 23.19 10.95 14.74
N ASP A 214 24.40 11.45 14.87
CA ASP A 214 25.08 12.25 13.84
C ASP A 214 25.24 11.45 12.54
N ALA A 215 25.66 10.19 12.65
CA ALA A 215 25.76 9.29 11.49
C ALA A 215 24.40 9.05 10.83
N LEU A 216 23.33 8.86 11.63
CA LEU A 216 21.98 8.66 11.13
C LEU A 216 21.46 9.90 10.38
N LEU A 217 21.66 11.08 10.93
CA LEU A 217 21.23 12.35 10.32
C LEU A 217 21.98 12.60 9.00
N LYS A 218 23.28 12.31 8.95
CA LYS A 218 24.08 12.42 7.71
C LYS A 218 23.52 11.46 6.63
N ILE A 219 23.32 10.19 6.97
CA ILE A 219 22.77 9.19 6.04
C ILE A 219 21.38 9.63 5.55
N SER A 220 20.53 10.11 6.45
CA SER A 220 19.19 10.58 6.13
C SER A 220 19.21 11.75 5.14
N ASN A 221 20.13 12.71 5.33
CA ASN A 221 20.26 13.85 4.42
C ASN A 221 20.72 13.41 3.02
N GLU A 222 21.71 12.53 2.93
CA GLU A 222 22.15 11.95 1.65
C GLU A 222 21.01 11.22 0.94
N GLN A 223 20.21 10.43 1.67
CA GLN A 223 19.05 9.72 1.13
C GLN A 223 17.94 10.68 0.67
N ASN A 224 17.73 11.79 1.38
CA ASN A 224 16.75 12.80 1.01
C ASN A 224 17.08 13.43 -0.34
N ILE A 225 18.34 13.84 -0.54
CA ILE A 225 18.82 14.40 -1.82
C ILE A 225 18.71 13.36 -2.93
N GLU A 226 19.17 12.14 -2.67
CA GLU A 226 19.10 11.05 -3.65
C GLU A 226 17.65 10.69 -4.03
N SER A 227 16.72 10.76 -3.09
CA SER A 227 15.29 10.51 -3.34
C SER A 227 14.69 11.54 -4.31
N LEU A 228 14.99 12.82 -4.12
CA LEU A 228 14.55 13.88 -5.02
C LEU A 228 15.16 13.71 -6.41
N ASN A 229 16.47 13.48 -6.50
CA ASN A 229 17.20 13.33 -7.75
C ASN A 229 16.73 12.11 -8.55
N ASN A 230 16.34 11.03 -7.90
CA ASN A 230 15.85 9.81 -8.58
C ASN A 230 14.32 9.76 -8.77
N MET A 231 13.57 10.76 -8.39
CA MET A 231 12.09 10.75 -8.47
C MET A 231 11.59 10.47 -9.89
N TYR A 232 12.25 11.02 -10.89
CA TYR A 232 11.93 10.86 -12.31
C TYR A 232 12.80 9.81 -13.03
N TYR A 233 13.69 9.12 -12.31
CA TYR A 233 14.50 8.06 -12.92
C TYR A 233 13.64 6.86 -13.35
N GLY A 234 13.95 6.25 -14.51
CA GLY A 234 13.21 5.12 -15.05
C GLY A 234 11.91 5.55 -15.75
N GLY A 235 10.91 4.69 -15.73
CA GLY A 235 9.57 4.96 -16.27
C GLY A 235 9.20 4.15 -17.51
N SER A 236 10.15 3.41 -18.12
CA SER A 236 9.84 2.41 -19.15
C SER A 236 9.65 1.04 -18.55
N SER A 237 8.49 0.42 -18.78
CA SER A 237 8.20 -0.95 -18.39
C SER A 237 9.06 -1.96 -19.15
N LEU A 238 9.39 -1.67 -20.42
CA LEU A 238 10.25 -2.53 -21.24
C LEU A 238 11.68 -2.57 -20.70
N ILE A 239 12.27 -1.42 -20.35
CA ILE A 239 13.60 -1.36 -19.73
C ILE A 239 13.58 -2.08 -18.36
N GLY A 240 12.52 -1.89 -17.58
CA GLY A 240 12.36 -2.56 -16.29
C GLY A 240 12.27 -4.09 -16.42
N THR A 241 11.52 -4.56 -17.42
CA THR A 241 11.38 -5.99 -17.75
C THR A 241 12.70 -6.56 -18.24
N ALA A 242 13.37 -5.90 -19.18
CA ALA A 242 14.70 -6.29 -19.67
C ALA A 242 15.73 -6.37 -18.53
N SER A 243 15.74 -5.38 -17.64
CA SER A 243 16.63 -5.36 -16.47
C SER A 243 16.35 -6.51 -15.51
N THR A 244 15.08 -6.89 -15.31
CA THR A 244 14.68 -8.02 -14.49
C THR A 244 15.16 -9.35 -15.11
N ILE A 245 14.96 -9.53 -16.41
CA ILE A 245 15.41 -10.72 -17.17
C ILE A 245 16.94 -10.83 -17.11
N TYR A 246 17.65 -9.75 -17.41
CA TYR A 246 19.11 -9.72 -17.40
C TYR A 246 19.68 -10.02 -16.01
N ARG A 247 19.09 -9.41 -14.96
CA ARG A 247 19.45 -9.69 -13.57
C ARG A 247 19.16 -11.15 -13.20
N HIS A 248 18.03 -11.72 -13.60
CA HIS A 248 17.70 -13.11 -13.33
C HIS A 248 18.73 -14.06 -13.96
N ALA A 249 19.10 -13.85 -15.22
CA ALA A 249 20.12 -14.65 -15.90
C ALA A 249 21.48 -14.56 -15.21
N TYR A 250 21.86 -13.37 -14.73
CA TYR A 250 23.09 -13.19 -13.92
C TYR A 250 23.01 -13.94 -12.59
N GLU A 251 21.91 -13.84 -11.86
CA GLU A 251 21.74 -14.57 -10.60
C GLU A 251 21.70 -16.09 -10.80
N LYS A 252 21.04 -16.55 -11.89
CA LYS A 252 20.93 -17.95 -12.27
C LYS A 252 22.30 -18.59 -12.57
N SER A 253 23.31 -17.81 -12.93
CA SER A 253 24.70 -18.30 -13.10
C SER A 253 25.39 -18.68 -11.77
N LYS A 254 24.79 -18.36 -10.62
CA LYS A 254 25.27 -18.68 -9.27
C LYS A 254 24.53 -19.89 -8.69
N PRO A 255 25.13 -20.61 -7.72
CA PRO A 255 24.41 -21.56 -6.89
C PRO A 255 23.16 -20.94 -6.27
N ASN A 256 22.08 -21.70 -6.09
CA ASN A 256 20.80 -21.16 -5.63
C ASN A 256 20.87 -20.43 -4.27
N GLU A 257 21.70 -20.94 -3.35
CA GLU A 257 21.95 -20.35 -2.03
C GLU A 257 22.69 -19.01 -2.07
N ASP A 258 23.45 -18.75 -3.14
CA ASP A 258 24.24 -17.52 -3.32
C ASP A 258 23.49 -16.45 -4.13
N ARG A 259 22.29 -16.79 -4.65
CA ARG A 259 21.44 -15.84 -5.37
C ARG A 259 20.80 -14.85 -4.41
N GLU A 260 20.68 -13.61 -4.88
CA GLU A 260 19.94 -12.60 -4.12
C GLU A 260 18.48 -13.01 -3.89
N PRO A 261 17.89 -12.63 -2.74
CA PRO A 261 16.46 -12.83 -2.50
C PRO A 261 15.61 -12.24 -3.62
N GLY A 262 14.64 -13.01 -4.10
CA GLY A 262 13.81 -12.64 -5.24
C GLY A 262 14.25 -13.23 -6.58
N TYR A 263 15.42 -13.90 -6.61
CA TYR A 263 15.98 -14.59 -7.80
C TYR A 263 16.33 -16.07 -7.52
N GLN A 264 15.95 -16.59 -6.36
CA GLN A 264 16.12 -18.00 -6.01
C GLN A 264 15.08 -18.85 -6.76
N GLU A 265 15.29 -20.17 -6.84
CA GLU A 265 14.37 -21.08 -7.53
C GLU A 265 12.92 -20.96 -7.05
N ARG A 266 12.73 -20.77 -5.74
CA ARG A 266 11.42 -20.53 -5.14
C ARG A 266 10.73 -19.25 -5.64
N ASP A 267 11.46 -18.30 -6.20
CA ASP A 267 10.96 -17.01 -6.68
C ASP A 267 10.57 -17.04 -8.16
N TYR A 268 10.88 -18.13 -8.88
CA TYR A 268 10.73 -18.21 -10.34
C TYR A 268 9.27 -17.98 -10.79
N GLU A 269 8.30 -18.64 -10.16
CA GLU A 269 6.87 -18.45 -10.49
C GLU A 269 6.42 -16.99 -10.30
N ARG A 270 6.95 -16.29 -9.32
CA ARG A 270 6.67 -14.86 -9.13
C ARG A 270 7.20 -14.02 -10.30
N LEU A 271 8.38 -14.34 -10.82
CA LEU A 271 8.94 -13.68 -12.00
C LEU A 271 8.08 -13.96 -13.24
N VAL A 272 7.68 -15.21 -13.48
CA VAL A 272 6.78 -15.60 -14.57
C VAL A 272 5.45 -14.86 -14.48
N ASN A 273 4.84 -14.80 -13.30
CA ASN A 273 3.61 -14.06 -13.08
C ASN A 273 3.77 -12.55 -13.31
N GLY A 274 4.94 -11.99 -13.02
CA GLY A 274 5.30 -10.61 -13.38
C GLY A 274 5.28 -10.39 -14.90
N MET A 275 5.85 -11.33 -15.68
CA MET A 275 5.85 -11.27 -17.15
C MET A 275 4.43 -11.38 -17.72
N ARG A 276 3.60 -12.28 -17.21
CA ARG A 276 2.18 -12.42 -17.59
C ARG A 276 1.37 -11.17 -17.24
N GLY A 277 1.58 -10.62 -16.05
CA GLY A 277 0.83 -9.45 -15.56
C GLY A 277 1.04 -8.18 -16.39
N MET A 278 2.10 -8.11 -17.17
CA MET A 278 2.35 -6.97 -18.06
C MET A 278 1.25 -6.82 -19.13
N GLU A 279 0.64 -7.92 -19.62
CA GLU A 279 -0.42 -7.90 -20.63
C GLU A 279 -1.61 -7.00 -20.27
N TYR A 280 -1.94 -6.97 -18.98
CA TYR A 280 -3.12 -6.28 -18.45
C TYR A 280 -2.89 -4.79 -18.17
N ARG A 281 -1.64 -4.32 -18.19
CA ARG A 281 -1.27 -2.96 -17.71
C ARG A 281 -0.22 -2.29 -18.58
N PHE A 282 -0.02 -2.75 -19.81
CA PHE A 282 0.99 -2.22 -20.72
C PHE A 282 0.40 -1.88 -22.08
N ASP A 283 0.80 -0.73 -22.60
CA ASP A 283 0.67 -0.30 -23.97
C ASP A 283 1.96 0.43 -24.36
N ALA A 284 2.54 0.10 -25.52
CA ALA A 284 3.85 0.59 -25.90
C ALA A 284 3.89 2.11 -26.15
N GLU A 285 2.82 2.68 -26.68
CA GLU A 285 2.74 4.13 -26.94
C GLU A 285 2.63 4.90 -25.61
N VAL A 286 1.79 4.41 -24.69
CA VAL A 286 1.63 5.03 -23.36
C VAL A 286 2.92 4.88 -22.54
N ASP A 287 3.57 3.71 -22.55
CA ASP A 287 4.86 3.47 -21.88
C ASP A 287 5.94 4.41 -22.39
N LYS A 288 6.05 4.57 -23.73
CA LYS A 288 6.96 5.52 -24.37
C LYS A 288 6.68 6.96 -23.93
N GLY A 289 5.41 7.37 -23.92
CA GLY A 289 5.00 8.70 -23.49
C GLY A 289 5.37 9.00 -22.03
N ILE A 290 5.12 8.05 -21.12
CA ILE A 290 5.51 8.14 -19.71
C ILE A 290 7.04 8.21 -19.59
N PHE A 291 7.76 7.41 -20.33
CA PHE A 291 9.21 7.38 -20.32
C PHE A 291 9.81 8.72 -20.75
N LEU A 292 9.38 9.25 -21.90
CA LEU A 292 9.83 10.56 -22.41
C LEU A 292 9.52 11.70 -21.41
N PHE A 293 8.33 11.70 -20.83
CA PHE A 293 7.99 12.69 -19.80
C PHE A 293 8.96 12.64 -18.60
N ARG A 294 9.25 11.44 -18.09
CA ARG A 294 10.17 11.27 -16.97
C ARG A 294 11.59 11.68 -17.34
N LEU A 295 12.07 11.33 -18.54
CA LEU A 295 13.38 11.74 -19.02
C LEU A 295 13.49 13.26 -19.13
N ASN A 296 12.46 13.94 -19.63
CA ASN A 296 12.45 15.39 -19.71
C ASN A 296 12.59 16.07 -18.34
N LYS A 297 11.95 15.50 -17.32
CA LYS A 297 12.08 15.97 -15.93
C LYS A 297 13.44 15.61 -15.31
N TYR A 298 13.92 14.37 -15.55
CA TYR A 298 15.20 13.87 -15.02
C TYR A 298 16.41 14.63 -15.55
N ARG A 299 16.35 15.19 -16.74
CA ARG A 299 17.38 16.09 -17.32
C ARG A 299 17.65 17.33 -16.47
N ASN A 300 16.69 17.76 -15.65
CA ASN A 300 16.85 18.93 -14.76
C ASN A 300 17.63 18.61 -13.48
N VAL A 301 17.89 17.34 -13.20
CA VAL A 301 18.80 16.93 -12.12
C VAL A 301 20.22 17.25 -12.53
N ASP A 302 21.08 17.69 -11.59
CA ASP A 302 22.49 17.98 -11.87
C ASP A 302 23.18 16.76 -12.51
N GLY A 303 24.02 16.99 -13.53
CA GLY A 303 24.70 15.93 -14.24
C GLY A 303 25.56 15.03 -13.37
N GLU A 304 26.17 15.57 -12.31
CA GLU A 304 26.96 14.80 -11.34
C GLU A 304 26.11 13.87 -10.47
N ASP A 305 24.83 14.23 -10.25
CA ASP A 305 23.87 13.46 -9.45
C ASP A 305 23.11 12.43 -10.28
N ARG A 306 23.13 12.55 -11.60
CA ARG A 306 22.48 11.60 -12.51
C ARG A 306 23.27 10.31 -12.65
N ARG A 307 22.58 9.23 -13.04
CA ARG A 307 23.20 7.95 -13.38
C ARG A 307 23.95 8.10 -14.70
N LYS A 308 25.25 7.88 -14.69
CA LYS A 308 26.14 8.16 -15.81
C LYS A 308 25.79 7.38 -17.07
N MET A 309 25.83 6.03 -17.00
CA MET A 309 25.52 5.19 -18.17
C MET A 309 24.12 5.45 -18.71
N TYR A 310 23.14 5.60 -17.82
CA TYR A 310 21.77 5.93 -18.21
C TYR A 310 21.69 7.26 -18.96
N SER A 311 22.41 8.28 -18.48
CA SER A 311 22.45 9.61 -19.08
C SER A 311 23.17 9.61 -20.43
N GLU A 312 24.28 8.89 -20.56
CA GLU A 312 25.06 8.77 -21.80
C GLU A 312 24.25 8.04 -22.90
N LEU A 313 23.65 6.88 -22.57
CA LEU A 313 22.86 6.09 -23.52
C LEU A 313 21.65 6.85 -24.06
N LEU A 314 20.99 7.63 -23.22
CA LEU A 314 19.79 8.41 -23.55
C LEU A 314 20.11 9.84 -23.98
N LYS A 315 21.39 10.21 -24.09
CA LYS A 315 21.89 11.54 -24.50
C LYS A 315 21.24 12.68 -23.69
N LEU A 316 21.14 12.51 -22.36
CA LEU A 316 20.43 13.46 -21.52
C LEU A 316 21.11 14.82 -21.43
N ASP A 317 22.40 14.93 -21.69
CA ASP A 317 23.18 16.19 -21.67
C ASP A 317 23.09 16.97 -23.00
N GLY A 318 22.62 16.30 -24.06
CA GLY A 318 22.42 16.91 -25.37
C GLY A 318 21.06 17.58 -25.56
N PRO A 319 20.72 18.06 -26.75
CA PRO A 319 19.38 18.56 -27.07
C PRO A 319 18.32 17.48 -26.88
N TYR A 320 17.15 17.84 -26.31
CA TYR A 320 16.09 16.87 -25.99
C TYR A 320 15.61 16.05 -27.19
N LYS A 321 15.66 16.61 -28.40
CA LYS A 321 15.36 15.90 -29.65
C LYS A 321 16.22 14.65 -29.86
N GLU A 322 17.47 14.65 -29.38
CA GLU A 322 18.34 13.48 -29.49
C GLU A 322 17.90 12.37 -28.51
N THR A 323 17.46 12.73 -27.31
CA THR A 323 16.83 11.80 -26.39
C THR A 323 15.58 11.17 -27.00
N ILE A 324 14.71 11.99 -27.63
CA ILE A 324 13.51 11.51 -28.32
C ILE A 324 13.89 10.52 -29.41
N SER A 325 14.88 10.86 -30.29
CA SER A 325 15.32 9.97 -31.36
C SER A 325 15.79 8.61 -30.85
N VAL A 326 16.58 8.58 -29.79
CA VAL A 326 17.04 7.32 -29.17
C VAL A 326 15.85 6.49 -28.65
N VAL A 327 14.91 7.12 -27.98
CA VAL A 327 13.73 6.42 -27.45
C VAL A 327 12.82 5.95 -28.59
N ASP A 328 12.61 6.75 -29.63
CA ASP A 328 11.84 6.35 -30.82
C ASP A 328 12.45 5.12 -31.49
N GLU A 329 13.76 5.12 -31.73
CA GLU A 329 14.47 3.97 -32.31
C GLU A 329 14.30 2.70 -31.49
N MET A 330 14.33 2.82 -30.15
CA MET A 330 14.11 1.68 -29.25
C MET A 330 12.68 1.12 -29.35
N TYR A 331 11.67 1.98 -29.40
CA TYR A 331 10.26 1.55 -29.41
C TYR A 331 9.75 1.19 -30.81
N GLU A 332 10.43 1.62 -31.89
CA GLU A 332 10.15 1.17 -33.25
C GLU A 332 10.69 -0.25 -33.54
N TYR A 333 11.64 -0.71 -32.72
CA TYR A 333 12.16 -2.07 -32.81
C TYR A 333 11.10 -3.10 -32.42
N SER A 334 10.97 -4.17 -33.22
CA SER A 334 10.08 -5.30 -32.89
C SER A 334 10.70 -6.17 -31.79
N SER A 335 10.57 -5.73 -30.54
CA SER A 335 11.14 -6.41 -29.38
C SER A 335 10.36 -7.66 -29.01
N ASP A 336 11.08 -8.76 -28.71
CA ASP A 336 10.52 -9.98 -28.12
C ASP A 336 9.85 -9.72 -26.76
N LEU A 337 10.19 -8.62 -26.09
CA LEU A 337 9.55 -8.22 -24.83
C LEU A 337 8.08 -7.80 -24.99
N LEU A 338 7.60 -7.56 -26.19
CA LEU A 338 6.19 -7.25 -26.48
C LEU A 338 5.30 -8.50 -26.43
N ASP A 339 5.87 -9.70 -26.59
CA ASP A 339 5.14 -10.98 -26.54
C ASP A 339 5.34 -11.69 -25.20
N VAL A 340 4.25 -12.14 -24.57
CA VAL A 340 4.28 -12.78 -23.23
C VAL A 340 5.06 -14.09 -23.23
N SER A 341 4.93 -14.90 -24.29
CA SER A 341 5.60 -16.19 -24.37
C SER A 341 7.11 -15.98 -24.52
N LYS A 342 7.50 -15.00 -25.33
CA LYS A 342 8.90 -14.59 -25.52
C LYS A 342 9.53 -14.03 -24.24
N ARG A 343 8.80 -13.19 -23.51
CA ARG A 343 9.26 -12.70 -22.19
C ARG A 343 9.55 -13.83 -21.22
N ILE A 344 8.69 -14.87 -21.22
CA ILE A 344 8.89 -16.05 -20.37
C ILE A 344 10.08 -16.89 -20.84
N GLU A 345 10.23 -17.11 -22.16
CA GLU A 345 11.41 -17.78 -22.73
C GLU A 345 12.71 -17.06 -22.36
N LEU A 346 12.72 -15.73 -22.39
CA LEU A 346 13.90 -14.92 -22.02
C LEU A 346 14.28 -15.05 -20.54
N LEU A 347 13.37 -15.40 -19.63
CA LEU A 347 13.72 -15.73 -18.23
C LEU A 347 14.58 -17.00 -18.15
N ASP A 348 14.42 -17.92 -19.09
CA ASP A 348 15.22 -19.15 -19.13
C ASP A 348 16.54 -18.98 -19.87
N ALA A 349 16.75 -17.88 -20.59
CA ALA A 349 17.98 -17.58 -21.28
C ALA A 349 19.18 -17.48 -20.31
N SER A 350 20.34 -17.88 -20.78
CA SER A 350 21.61 -17.68 -20.09
C SER A 350 22.10 -16.24 -20.26
N ILE A 351 23.00 -15.82 -19.38
CA ILE A 351 23.64 -14.50 -19.49
C ILE A 351 24.43 -14.35 -20.80
N ASP A 352 25.03 -15.45 -21.32
CA ASP A 352 25.77 -15.44 -22.58
C ASP A 352 24.87 -15.28 -23.80
N GLU A 353 23.64 -15.82 -23.77
CA GLU A 353 22.63 -15.61 -24.81
C GLU A 353 22.15 -14.17 -24.80
N LEU A 354 21.79 -13.62 -23.62
CA LEU A 354 21.38 -12.23 -23.49
C LEU A 354 22.49 -11.25 -23.88
N ASN A 355 23.75 -11.59 -23.65
CA ASN A 355 24.88 -10.77 -24.07
C ASN A 355 25.04 -10.65 -25.59
N LYS A 356 24.47 -11.57 -26.36
CA LYS A 356 24.46 -11.58 -27.84
C LYS A 356 23.19 -10.99 -28.43
N SER A 357 22.22 -10.61 -27.61
CA SER A 357 20.95 -10.03 -28.05
C SER A 357 21.18 -8.72 -28.78
N SER A 358 20.41 -8.52 -29.87
CA SER A 358 20.29 -7.25 -30.61
C SER A 358 19.07 -6.44 -30.18
N ASP A 359 18.26 -6.95 -29.24
CA ASP A 359 17.11 -6.22 -28.70
C ASP A 359 17.58 -4.98 -27.94
N PRO A 360 17.13 -3.76 -28.31
CA PRO A 360 17.64 -2.52 -27.74
C PRO A 360 17.38 -2.39 -26.24
N PHE A 361 16.29 -2.97 -25.72
CA PHE A 361 15.99 -2.95 -24.28
C PHE A 361 16.90 -3.89 -23.49
N ILE A 362 17.21 -5.07 -24.04
CA ILE A 362 18.17 -6.01 -23.44
C ILE A 362 19.58 -5.42 -23.48
N MET A 363 19.98 -4.82 -24.61
CA MET A 363 21.27 -4.13 -24.74
C MET A 363 21.39 -2.97 -23.76
N PHE A 364 20.30 -2.21 -23.59
CA PHE A 364 20.25 -1.11 -22.62
C PHE A 364 20.41 -1.65 -21.18
N ALA A 365 19.63 -2.68 -20.82
CA ALA A 365 19.70 -3.32 -19.51
C ALA A 365 21.10 -3.85 -19.18
N LYS A 366 21.75 -4.50 -20.16
CA LYS A 366 23.17 -4.93 -20.07
C LYS A 366 24.09 -3.75 -19.78
N SER A 367 23.95 -2.65 -20.53
CA SER A 367 24.87 -1.50 -20.44
C SER A 367 24.79 -0.77 -19.09
N ILE A 368 23.60 -0.72 -18.47
CA ILE A 368 23.43 -0.10 -17.14
C ILE A 368 23.65 -1.05 -15.96
N PHE A 369 23.91 -2.35 -16.23
CA PHE A 369 23.91 -3.39 -15.23
C PHE A 369 25.00 -3.20 -14.17
N ASP A 370 26.25 -2.95 -14.59
CA ASP A 370 27.38 -2.80 -13.66
C ASP A 370 27.21 -1.57 -12.76
N GLU A 371 26.79 -0.44 -13.32
CA GLU A 371 26.45 0.77 -12.54
C GLU A 371 25.35 0.47 -11.50
N GLY A 372 24.35 -0.33 -11.90
CA GLY A 372 23.29 -0.81 -11.01
C GLY A 372 23.81 -1.66 -9.86
N MET A 373 24.73 -2.58 -10.14
CA MET A 373 25.36 -3.47 -9.15
C MET A 373 26.23 -2.72 -8.16
N GLU A 374 27.05 -1.77 -8.63
CA GLU A 374 27.87 -0.92 -7.74
C GLU A 374 27.00 -0.11 -6.80
N ARG A 375 25.91 0.47 -7.33
CA ARG A 375 24.95 1.23 -6.54
C ARG A 375 24.21 0.35 -5.53
N GLU A 376 23.81 -0.86 -5.88
CA GLU A 376 23.23 -1.84 -4.96
C GLU A 376 24.19 -2.15 -3.82
N LYS A 377 25.47 -2.40 -4.12
CA LYS A 377 26.52 -2.63 -3.11
C LYS A 377 26.66 -1.44 -2.15
N LYS A 378 26.72 -0.22 -2.69
CA LYS A 378 26.78 1.03 -1.90
C LYS A 378 25.54 1.16 -1.00
N ASN A 379 24.36 0.89 -1.54
CA ASN A 379 23.11 0.97 -0.80
C ASN A 379 23.02 -0.08 0.32
N LYS A 380 23.49 -1.31 0.08
CA LYS A 380 23.56 -2.35 1.12
C LYS A 380 24.49 -1.97 2.27
N ALA A 381 25.67 -1.42 1.95
CA ALA A 381 26.59 -0.92 2.96
C ALA A 381 25.99 0.23 3.78
N ARG A 382 25.37 1.21 3.12
CA ARG A 382 24.67 2.33 3.75
C ARG A 382 23.52 1.85 4.63
N SER A 383 22.69 0.92 4.14
CA SER A 383 21.58 0.33 4.89
C SER A 383 22.05 -0.42 6.13
N SER A 384 23.17 -1.14 6.05
CA SER A 384 23.77 -1.80 7.21
C SER A 384 24.24 -0.80 8.27
N LEU A 385 24.88 0.29 7.86
CA LEU A 385 25.30 1.37 8.77
C LEU A 385 24.08 2.08 9.37
N GLN A 386 23.06 2.36 8.57
CA GLN A 386 21.81 2.95 9.02
C GLN A 386 21.12 2.04 10.04
N GLN A 387 21.03 0.74 9.79
CA GLN A 387 20.39 -0.23 10.69
C GLN A 387 21.08 -0.28 12.06
N LYS A 388 22.41 -0.24 12.07
CA LYS A 388 23.19 -0.18 13.32
C LYS A 388 22.86 1.09 14.13
N ASN A 389 22.92 2.23 13.48
CA ASN A 389 22.74 3.54 14.15
C ASN A 389 21.28 3.79 14.57
N ILE A 390 20.31 3.39 13.75
CA ILE A 390 18.89 3.56 14.10
C ILE A 390 18.51 2.69 15.31
N SER A 391 19.09 1.51 15.49
CA SER A 391 18.86 0.70 16.69
C SER A 391 19.36 1.39 17.96
N ILE A 392 20.52 2.06 17.91
CA ILE A 392 21.05 2.83 19.04
C ILE A 392 20.14 4.05 19.31
N PHE A 393 19.78 4.80 18.29
CA PHE A 393 18.87 5.95 18.38
C PHE A 393 17.52 5.57 19.01
N ILE A 394 16.88 4.48 18.55
CA ILE A 394 15.59 4.02 19.09
C ILE A 394 15.70 3.62 20.57
N LYS A 395 16.81 2.99 20.99
CA LYS A 395 17.06 2.71 22.40
C LYS A 395 17.14 3.98 23.25
N SER A 396 17.84 5.00 22.74
CA SER A 396 17.95 6.30 23.40
C SER A 396 16.59 7.00 23.48
N LEU A 397 15.81 6.96 22.39
CA LEU A 397 14.48 7.53 22.32
C LEU A 397 13.52 6.84 23.30
N ARG A 398 13.58 5.51 23.42
CA ARG A 398 12.79 4.75 24.41
C ARG A 398 13.16 5.13 25.85
N ARG A 399 14.44 5.30 26.16
CA ARG A 399 14.91 5.78 27.47
C ARG A 399 14.37 7.18 27.78
N PHE A 400 14.40 8.08 26.80
CA PHE A 400 13.85 9.43 26.92
C PHE A 400 12.36 9.38 27.28
N TYR A 401 11.52 8.69 26.49
CA TYR A 401 10.09 8.59 26.78
C TYR A 401 9.81 7.89 28.11
N LYS A 402 10.57 6.86 28.46
CA LYS A 402 10.44 6.18 29.75
C LYS A 402 10.77 7.09 30.94
N SER A 403 11.73 8.02 30.78
CA SER A 403 12.01 9.02 31.82
C SER A 403 10.84 9.98 32.04
N GLN A 404 9.96 10.14 31.04
CA GLN A 404 8.71 10.90 31.13
C GLN A 404 7.49 10.05 31.58
N GLY A 405 7.69 8.77 31.93
CA GLY A 405 6.61 7.84 32.28
C GLY A 405 5.77 7.39 31.08
N LYS A 406 6.30 7.51 29.86
CA LYS A 406 5.62 7.12 28.62
C LYS A 406 6.28 5.90 28.00
N ASP A 407 5.47 5.00 27.44
CA ASP A 407 5.93 3.93 26.56
C ASP A 407 5.67 4.30 25.10
N ILE A 408 6.58 3.89 24.23
CA ILE A 408 6.40 4.02 22.77
C ILE A 408 6.24 2.65 22.12
N TYR A 409 5.41 2.59 21.09
CA TYR A 409 5.18 1.39 20.30
C TYR A 409 6.12 1.36 19.08
N PRO A 410 6.55 0.17 18.65
CA PRO A 410 7.34 0.08 17.42
C PRO A 410 6.49 0.46 16.20
N ASP A 411 7.11 1.15 15.25
CA ASP A 411 6.46 1.46 13.97
C ASP A 411 5.86 0.20 13.31
N ALA A 412 4.78 0.39 12.57
CA ALA A 412 4.14 -0.67 11.80
C ALA A 412 5.11 -1.22 10.73
N ASN A 413 5.05 -2.52 10.48
CA ASN A 413 5.96 -3.23 9.59
C ASN A 413 5.31 -4.42 8.86
N GLY A 414 3.98 -4.38 8.66
CA GLY A 414 3.22 -5.46 8.03
C GLY A 414 2.98 -6.67 8.94
N THR A 415 3.15 -6.53 10.25
CA THR A 415 2.84 -7.57 11.23
C THR A 415 1.50 -7.32 11.92
N LEU A 416 0.92 -8.38 12.49
CA LEU A 416 -0.33 -8.27 13.23
C LEU A 416 -0.21 -7.24 14.37
N ARG A 417 -1.12 -6.27 14.36
CA ARG A 417 -1.28 -5.24 15.40
C ARG A 417 -2.72 -5.16 15.84
N VAL A 418 -2.92 -4.77 17.06
CA VAL A 418 -4.25 -4.53 17.63
C VAL A 418 -4.35 -3.06 18.01
N THR A 419 -5.41 -2.41 17.52
CA THR A 419 -5.82 -1.08 17.94
C THR A 419 -7.22 -1.15 18.53
N PHE A 420 -7.53 -0.33 19.52
CA PHE A 420 -8.82 -0.32 20.18
C PHE A 420 -9.24 1.10 20.58
N GLY A 421 -10.53 1.29 20.72
CA GLY A 421 -11.14 2.58 21.05
C GLY A 421 -12.67 2.48 21.06
N ASN A 422 -13.33 3.54 20.60
CA ASN A 422 -14.78 3.64 20.65
C ASN A 422 -15.34 4.17 19.34
N VAL A 423 -16.59 3.82 19.03
CA VAL A 423 -17.38 4.45 17.98
C VAL A 423 -17.74 5.86 18.42
N MET A 424 -17.32 6.87 17.67
CA MET A 424 -17.59 8.26 18.02
C MET A 424 -17.46 9.21 16.84
N GLY A 425 -18.30 10.22 16.82
CA GLY A 425 -18.19 11.34 15.89
C GLY A 425 -16.97 12.23 16.17
N VAL A 426 -16.80 13.28 15.39
CA VAL A 426 -15.70 14.24 15.54
C VAL A 426 -16.11 15.65 15.09
N GLU A 427 -15.63 16.64 15.81
CA GLU A 427 -15.63 18.04 15.41
C GLU A 427 -14.23 18.40 14.92
N LEU A 428 -14.10 18.72 13.61
CA LEU A 428 -12.81 19.04 12.99
C LEU A 428 -12.71 20.51 12.58
N LYS A 429 -13.86 21.16 12.36
CA LYS A 429 -13.97 22.57 11.98
C LYS A 429 -15.06 23.22 12.80
N ASP A 430 -14.92 24.51 13.06
CA ASP A 430 -15.94 25.27 13.78
C ASP A 430 -17.32 25.12 13.11
N GLY A 431 -18.31 24.68 13.91
CA GLY A 431 -19.67 24.46 13.46
C GLY A 431 -19.90 23.19 12.62
N VAL A 432 -18.92 22.31 12.47
CA VAL A 432 -19.05 21.05 11.71
C VAL A 432 -18.78 19.84 12.61
N TYR A 433 -19.83 19.10 12.93
CA TYR A 433 -19.75 17.83 13.63
C TYR A 433 -20.10 16.67 12.70
N TYR A 434 -19.18 15.74 12.53
CA TYR A 434 -19.38 14.49 11.81
C TYR A 434 -20.00 13.46 12.73
N ARG A 435 -21.26 13.06 12.41
CA ARG A 435 -21.96 12.00 13.16
C ARG A 435 -21.27 10.65 12.97
N PRO A 436 -21.35 9.74 13.96
CA PRO A 436 -20.66 8.47 13.87
C PRO A 436 -21.20 7.51 12.81
N PHE A 437 -22.44 7.67 12.35
CA PHE A 437 -23.06 6.76 11.36
C PHE A 437 -23.57 7.50 10.13
N THR A 438 -23.46 6.85 8.97
CA THR A 438 -24.15 7.17 7.74
C THR A 438 -25.27 6.16 7.49
N THR A 439 -26.25 6.50 6.65
CA THR A 439 -27.49 5.73 6.46
C THR A 439 -27.75 5.39 5.01
N LEU A 440 -28.63 4.42 4.77
CA LEU A 440 -29.09 4.08 3.41
C LEU A 440 -29.64 5.28 2.66
N GLU A 441 -30.39 6.17 3.33
CA GLU A 441 -30.94 7.39 2.72
C GLU A 441 -29.83 8.32 2.20
N GLY A 442 -28.67 8.32 2.86
CA GLY A 442 -27.51 9.09 2.41
C GLY A 442 -26.98 8.62 1.05
N ILE A 443 -27.10 7.33 0.71
CA ILE A 443 -26.81 6.81 -0.63
C ILE A 443 -27.75 7.49 -1.65
N GLY A 444 -29.06 7.47 -1.38
CA GLY A 444 -30.05 8.10 -2.26
C GLY A 444 -29.85 9.61 -2.41
N GLN A 445 -29.47 10.31 -1.32
CA GLN A 445 -29.18 11.75 -1.34
C GLN A 445 -27.96 12.12 -2.19
N LYS A 446 -26.97 11.25 -2.26
CA LYS A 446 -25.77 11.42 -3.09
C LYS A 446 -25.97 10.96 -4.54
N ASN A 447 -27.07 10.29 -4.87
CA ASN A 447 -27.31 9.76 -6.21
C ASN A 447 -27.44 10.88 -7.25
N THR A 448 -26.56 10.86 -8.24
CA THR A 448 -26.60 11.79 -9.39
C THR A 448 -27.06 11.09 -10.67
N GLY A 449 -27.20 9.75 -10.66
CA GLY A 449 -27.47 8.95 -11.85
C GLY A 449 -26.27 8.82 -12.79
N ILE A 450 -25.08 9.23 -12.37
CA ILE A 450 -23.83 9.17 -13.13
C ILE A 450 -22.73 8.64 -12.20
N SER A 451 -21.95 7.66 -12.70
CA SER A 451 -20.78 7.13 -11.98
C SER A 451 -19.82 8.27 -11.55
N PRO A 452 -19.25 8.22 -10.32
CA PRO A 452 -19.34 7.14 -9.34
C PRO A 452 -20.53 7.23 -8.36
N PHE A 453 -21.44 8.17 -8.53
CA PHE A 453 -22.64 8.36 -7.71
C PHE A 453 -23.91 7.87 -8.43
N GLU A 454 -23.84 6.75 -9.10
CA GLU A 454 -24.96 6.06 -9.71
C GLU A 454 -25.41 4.92 -8.79
N VAL A 455 -26.68 4.96 -8.36
CA VAL A 455 -27.29 3.92 -7.51
C VAL A 455 -28.03 2.93 -8.37
N ASP A 456 -27.86 1.63 -8.11
CA ASP A 456 -28.65 0.58 -8.75
C ASP A 456 -30.16 0.79 -8.54
N ALA A 457 -30.97 0.58 -9.56
CA ALA A 457 -32.41 0.83 -9.52
C ALA A 457 -33.14 0.00 -8.44
N LYS A 458 -32.71 -1.27 -8.21
CA LYS A 458 -33.25 -2.14 -7.15
C LYS A 458 -32.89 -1.57 -5.78
N GLN A 459 -31.64 -1.15 -5.60
CA GLN A 459 -31.16 -0.56 -4.35
C GLN A 459 -31.92 0.73 -4.05
N LEU A 460 -32.05 1.62 -5.04
CA LEU A 460 -32.78 2.88 -4.88
C LEU A 460 -34.26 2.66 -4.51
N LYS A 461 -34.91 1.65 -5.12
CA LYS A 461 -36.28 1.28 -4.77
C LYS A 461 -36.37 0.79 -3.32
N LEU A 462 -35.50 -0.11 -2.88
CA LEU A 462 -35.47 -0.63 -1.51
C LEU A 462 -35.24 0.51 -0.48
N ILE A 463 -34.38 1.48 -0.80
CA ILE A 463 -34.15 2.66 0.04
C ILE A 463 -35.43 3.51 0.16
N ASN A 464 -36.09 3.82 -0.97
CA ASN A 464 -37.31 4.64 -1.00
C ASN A 464 -38.49 3.96 -0.30
N ASP A 465 -38.62 2.65 -0.43
CA ASP A 465 -39.67 1.85 0.21
C ASP A 465 -39.35 1.53 1.68
N LYS A 466 -38.16 1.92 2.17
CA LYS A 466 -37.63 1.65 3.53
C LYS A 466 -37.59 0.16 3.88
N GLU A 467 -37.17 -0.63 2.92
CA GLU A 467 -37.02 -2.09 3.09
C GLU A 467 -35.73 -2.41 3.86
N TYR A 468 -35.76 -2.14 5.16
CA TYR A 468 -34.61 -2.32 6.05
C TYR A 468 -34.40 -3.77 6.50
N GLY A 469 -35.43 -4.62 6.31
CA GLY A 469 -35.45 -5.95 6.85
C GLY A 469 -35.31 -5.93 8.38
N SER A 470 -34.47 -6.79 8.88
CA SER A 470 -34.16 -6.90 10.32
C SER A 470 -32.89 -6.18 10.74
N TYR A 471 -32.41 -5.22 9.92
CA TYR A 471 -31.14 -4.52 10.09
C TYR A 471 -31.30 -3.05 10.46
N GLU A 472 -32.53 -2.61 10.66
CA GLU A 472 -32.81 -1.26 11.14
C GLU A 472 -32.16 -1.01 12.51
N PHE A 473 -31.43 0.09 12.60
CA PHE A 473 -30.94 0.62 13.85
C PHE A 473 -31.90 1.70 14.34
N SER A 474 -32.68 1.40 15.36
CA SER A 474 -33.78 2.25 15.83
C SER A 474 -33.35 3.65 16.26
N GLU A 475 -32.12 3.80 16.77
CA GLU A 475 -31.59 5.12 17.19
C GLU A 475 -31.43 6.11 16.02
N ILE A 476 -31.23 5.61 14.80
CA ILE A 476 -31.12 6.44 13.59
C ILE A 476 -32.25 6.23 12.60
N GLY A 477 -33.17 5.27 12.84
CA GLY A 477 -34.35 4.96 12.03
C GLY A 477 -34.01 4.49 10.61
N SER A 478 -32.86 3.82 10.41
CA SER A 478 -32.36 3.36 9.13
C SER A 478 -31.35 2.22 9.31
N VAL A 479 -30.89 1.64 8.21
CA VAL A 479 -29.70 0.76 8.22
C VAL A 479 -28.44 1.61 8.15
N PRO A 480 -27.50 1.48 9.12
CA PRO A 480 -26.23 2.17 9.04
C PRO A 480 -25.37 1.56 7.92
N VAL A 481 -24.77 2.42 7.10
CA VAL A 481 -23.89 1.99 5.99
C VAL A 481 -22.44 1.97 6.42
N ASN A 482 -21.94 3.13 6.85
CA ASN A 482 -20.58 3.25 7.41
C ASN A 482 -20.64 3.89 8.79
N TYR A 483 -19.63 3.60 9.60
CA TYR A 483 -19.43 4.28 10.87
C TYR A 483 -17.98 4.68 11.07
N ILE A 484 -17.75 5.62 12.00
CA ILE A 484 -16.40 6.07 12.37
C ILE A 484 -16.06 5.76 13.82
N SER A 485 -14.78 5.53 14.05
CA SER A 485 -14.23 5.27 15.38
C SER A 485 -12.88 5.97 15.57
N ASN A 486 -12.41 6.14 16.79
CA ASN A 486 -11.12 6.73 17.11
C ASN A 486 -9.98 5.72 17.12
N LEU A 487 -10.06 4.69 16.28
CA LEU A 487 -9.00 3.71 16.14
C LEU A 487 -7.81 4.28 15.35
N ASP A 488 -6.63 3.78 15.69
CA ASP A 488 -5.38 4.09 15.00
C ASP A 488 -5.11 3.06 13.91
N ILE A 489 -5.32 3.43 12.65
CA ILE A 489 -5.01 2.60 11.49
C ILE A 489 -4.11 3.33 10.50
N THR A 490 -3.48 2.57 9.64
CA THR A 490 -2.75 3.05 8.45
C THR A 490 -2.92 2.06 7.30
N ASN A 491 -2.35 2.37 6.14
CA ASN A 491 -2.34 1.48 4.96
C ASN A 491 -1.94 0.06 5.34
N GLY A 492 -2.68 -0.93 4.84
CA GLY A 492 -2.55 -2.35 5.18
C GLY A 492 -3.60 -2.84 6.17
N ASN A 493 -4.31 -1.94 6.85
CA ASN A 493 -5.47 -2.29 7.68
C ASN A 493 -6.77 -2.47 6.88
N SER A 494 -6.82 -2.04 5.61
CA SER A 494 -8.01 -2.16 4.76
C SER A 494 -8.49 -3.61 4.68
N GLY A 495 -9.79 -3.85 4.99
CA GLY A 495 -10.42 -5.16 5.10
C GLY A 495 -10.23 -5.84 6.46
N SER A 496 -9.57 -5.20 7.44
CA SER A 496 -9.42 -5.76 8.79
C SER A 496 -10.74 -5.82 9.52
N SER A 497 -11.00 -6.95 10.18
CA SER A 497 -12.21 -7.17 10.98
C SER A 497 -12.25 -6.25 12.20
N THR A 498 -13.36 -5.53 12.36
CA THR A 498 -13.66 -4.77 13.56
C THR A 498 -14.52 -5.60 14.48
N LEU A 499 -14.11 -5.71 15.74
CA LEU A 499 -14.73 -6.53 16.77
C LEU A 499 -15.28 -5.64 17.90
N ASN A 500 -16.42 -6.05 18.47
CA ASN A 500 -16.94 -5.45 19.69
C ASN A 500 -16.28 -6.05 20.96
N ALA A 501 -16.68 -5.61 22.14
CA ALA A 501 -16.17 -6.09 23.43
C ALA A 501 -16.41 -7.61 23.67
N ARG A 502 -17.29 -8.26 22.92
CA ARG A 502 -17.54 -9.71 22.98
C ARG A 502 -16.73 -10.51 21.97
N GLY A 503 -15.87 -9.83 21.18
CA GLY A 503 -15.13 -10.46 20.08
C GLY A 503 -15.99 -10.83 18.87
N GLU A 504 -17.13 -10.19 18.71
CA GLU A 504 -18.04 -10.40 17.59
C GLU A 504 -17.71 -9.40 16.47
N PHE A 505 -17.79 -9.83 15.22
CA PHE A 505 -17.59 -9.01 14.03
C PHE A 505 -18.73 -7.99 13.90
N VAL A 506 -18.37 -6.71 13.87
CA VAL A 506 -19.30 -5.58 13.76
C VAL A 506 -19.02 -4.69 12.54
N GLY A 507 -17.99 -5.01 11.76
CA GLY A 507 -17.69 -4.28 10.54
C GLY A 507 -16.28 -4.53 10.02
N LEU A 508 -15.94 -3.87 8.91
CA LEU A 508 -14.62 -3.89 8.29
C LEU A 508 -14.03 -2.48 8.32
N ALA A 509 -12.83 -2.34 8.90
CA ALA A 509 -12.07 -1.10 8.74
C ALA A 509 -11.51 -1.05 7.32
N PHE A 510 -11.72 0.05 6.58
CA PHE A 510 -11.24 0.13 5.20
C PHE A 510 -10.59 1.46 4.85
N ASP A 511 -10.91 2.57 5.56
CA ASP A 511 -10.39 3.89 5.24
C ASP A 511 -10.22 4.75 6.50
N GLY A 512 -9.57 5.91 6.36
CA GLY A 512 -9.44 6.96 7.36
C GLY A 512 -10.00 8.28 6.84
N MET A 513 -10.22 9.25 7.72
CA MET A 513 -10.62 10.59 7.32
C MET A 513 -9.40 11.41 6.89
N LEU A 514 -9.50 12.08 5.74
CA LEU A 514 -8.43 12.85 5.12
C LEU A 514 -7.84 13.91 6.07
N GLU A 515 -8.70 14.59 6.80
CA GLU A 515 -8.31 15.65 7.72
C GLU A 515 -7.42 15.15 8.87
N THR A 516 -7.40 13.84 9.13
CA THR A 516 -6.65 13.25 10.24
C THR A 516 -5.57 12.24 9.80
N ILE A 517 -5.22 12.25 8.51
CA ILE A 517 -4.32 11.26 7.88
C ILE A 517 -2.84 11.40 8.29
N ILE A 518 -2.49 12.33 9.18
CA ILE A 518 -1.13 12.43 9.74
C ILE A 518 -0.76 11.29 10.68
N SER A 519 -1.66 10.37 10.95
CA SER A 519 -1.46 9.24 11.88
C SER A 519 -0.26 8.35 11.53
N ASP A 520 0.24 8.39 10.30
CA ASP A 520 1.51 7.75 9.93
C ASP A 520 2.71 8.34 10.69
N TYR A 521 2.66 9.62 11.04
CA TYR A 521 3.70 10.34 11.78
C TYR A 521 3.33 10.57 13.24
N LYS A 522 2.05 10.86 13.51
CA LYS A 522 1.55 11.12 14.86
C LYS A 522 0.07 10.76 14.96
N PHE A 523 -0.26 9.88 15.89
CA PHE A 523 -1.65 9.64 16.26
C PHE A 523 -2.19 10.83 17.06
N ILE A 524 -3.36 11.34 16.66
CA ILE A 524 -4.02 12.47 17.31
C ILE A 524 -5.43 12.07 17.78
N PRO A 525 -5.99 12.70 18.83
CA PRO A 525 -7.33 12.38 19.33
C PRO A 525 -8.46 12.54 18.31
N GLN A 526 -8.25 13.37 17.29
CA GLN A 526 -9.19 13.61 16.19
C GLN A 526 -9.18 12.52 15.12
N THR A 527 -8.18 11.62 15.12
CA THR A 527 -8.10 10.51 14.14
C THR A 527 -9.40 9.72 14.10
N ARG A 528 -9.91 9.48 12.90
CA ARG A 528 -11.09 8.63 12.69
C ARG A 528 -10.84 7.60 11.60
N THR A 529 -11.16 6.36 11.95
CA THR A 529 -11.21 5.21 11.05
C THR A 529 -12.63 5.07 10.52
N ILE A 530 -12.79 4.79 9.24
CA ILE A 530 -14.07 4.53 8.58
C ILE A 530 -14.26 3.03 8.44
N HIS A 531 -15.45 2.55 8.77
CA HIS A 531 -15.81 1.12 8.74
C HIS A 531 -17.05 0.88 7.89
N VAL A 532 -17.09 -0.27 7.19
CA VAL A 532 -18.35 -0.82 6.67
C VAL A 532 -19.10 -1.45 7.85
N ASP A 533 -20.36 -1.10 8.07
CA ASP A 533 -21.17 -1.68 9.14
C ASP A 533 -21.61 -3.11 8.82
N SER A 534 -21.53 -4.02 9.79
CA SER A 534 -21.95 -5.42 9.61
C SER A 534 -23.42 -5.53 9.21
N ARG A 535 -24.29 -4.59 9.64
CA ARG A 535 -25.71 -4.55 9.27
C ARG A 535 -25.89 -4.25 7.79
N TYR A 536 -25.08 -3.36 7.21
CA TYR A 536 -25.12 -3.06 5.78
C TYR A 536 -24.62 -4.25 4.94
N LEU A 537 -23.55 -4.91 5.38
CA LEU A 537 -23.07 -6.13 4.74
C LEU A 537 -24.15 -7.20 4.71
N LEU A 538 -24.79 -7.46 5.85
CA LEU A 538 -25.89 -8.44 5.95
C LEU A 538 -27.13 -8.02 5.16
N TRP A 539 -27.51 -6.72 5.20
CA TRP A 539 -28.62 -6.16 4.41
C TRP A 539 -28.37 -6.34 2.91
N THR A 540 -27.14 -6.09 2.46
CA THR A 540 -26.76 -6.29 1.06
C THR A 540 -26.97 -7.74 0.63
N LEU A 541 -26.57 -8.70 1.44
CA LEU A 541 -26.72 -10.12 1.10
C LEU A 541 -28.18 -10.60 1.21
N GLU A 542 -28.91 -10.25 2.29
CA GLU A 542 -30.24 -10.82 2.57
C GLU A 542 -31.34 -10.03 1.86
N VAL A 543 -31.29 -8.68 1.83
CA VAL A 543 -32.38 -7.86 1.31
C VAL A 543 -32.14 -7.44 -0.14
N PHE A 544 -30.92 -6.99 -0.46
CA PHE A 544 -30.61 -6.56 -1.82
C PHE A 544 -30.40 -7.75 -2.76
N GLU A 545 -29.55 -8.72 -2.39
CA GLU A 545 -29.25 -9.89 -3.24
C GLU A 545 -30.24 -11.04 -3.06
N GLU A 546 -30.98 -11.09 -1.96
CA GLU A 546 -31.86 -12.20 -1.59
C GLU A 546 -31.10 -13.54 -1.45
N ASP A 547 -29.79 -13.49 -1.17
CA ASP A 547 -28.93 -14.67 -1.00
C ASP A 547 -28.86 -15.12 0.46
N THR A 548 -29.80 -15.99 0.82
CA THR A 548 -29.81 -16.61 2.16
C THR A 548 -28.75 -17.72 2.32
N ARG A 549 -28.15 -18.20 1.23
CA ARG A 549 -27.10 -19.24 1.27
C ARG A 549 -25.88 -18.75 2.03
N LEU A 550 -25.36 -17.55 1.70
CA LEU A 550 -24.20 -16.98 2.37
C LEU A 550 -24.50 -16.62 3.83
N ILE A 551 -25.70 -16.11 4.12
CA ILE A 551 -26.17 -15.85 5.48
C ILE A 551 -26.17 -17.12 6.33
N ASN A 552 -26.64 -18.25 5.76
CA ASN A 552 -26.71 -19.53 6.47
C ASN A 552 -25.34 -20.17 6.74
N GLU A 553 -24.30 -19.78 6.01
CA GLU A 553 -22.92 -20.20 6.29
C GLU A 553 -22.30 -19.44 7.48
N MET A 554 -22.84 -18.28 7.85
CA MET A 554 -22.31 -17.43 8.92
C MET A 554 -22.89 -17.80 10.28
N LYS A 555 -22.12 -17.65 11.34
CA LYS A 555 -22.61 -17.72 12.71
C LYS A 555 -23.08 -16.32 13.14
N ILE A 556 -24.34 -16.03 12.85
CA ILE A 556 -24.95 -14.74 13.20
C ILE A 556 -25.40 -14.76 14.67
N VAL A 557 -25.14 -13.65 15.37
CA VAL A 557 -25.56 -13.39 16.76
C VAL A 557 -26.29 -12.04 16.83
N ARG A 558 -27.16 -11.92 17.87
CA ARG A 558 -27.96 -10.69 18.11
C ARG A 558 -27.19 -9.66 18.90
#